data_c509d79e07305b2d243ff83f417c8164
#
_entry.id   c509d79e07305b2d243ff83f417c8164
#
_cell.length_a   1.000
_cell.length_b   1.000
_cell.length_c   1.000
_cell.angle_alpha   90.00
_cell.angle_beta   90.00
_cell.angle_gamma   90.00
#
_symmetry.space_group_name_H-M   'P 1'
#
loop_
_entity.id
_entity.type
_entity.pdbx_description
1 polymer ?
#
loop_
_entity_poly.entity_id
_entity_poly.type
_entity_poly.pdbx_seq_one_letter_code
_entity_poly.pdbx_strand_id
1 'polypeptide(L)'
;MYGDLRSLSEQQILDCDKYDNGCKGGLAARVYKYASSSTGGKHVGIANEEEYPYLDKTGTCKGNSIGADPVTIVDGYEFVPSNSEIDLARAVARGPVSVRVQSGDGLQAYTGGIFKGPCGKKLNHAMTIVGYTPSYWIVKNSWGVWWGENGYIRMRRGADGPAGLCGIVREPSYPFSYIDRNDSSKENQQIYH
;
A
#
# COMPACT_ATOMS: atom_id res chain seq x y z
N MET A 1 6.61 12.32 10.80
CA MET A 1 6.59 10.86 10.98
C MET A 1 7.40 10.54 12.22
N TYR A 2 6.80 9.87 13.15
CA TYR A 2 7.42 9.53 14.45
C TYR A 2 8.47 8.46 14.21
N GLY A 3 9.68 8.62 14.21
CA GLY A 3 10.80 7.70 13.95
C GLY A 3 10.68 6.19 14.26
N ASP A 4 9.53 5.73 14.73
CA ASP A 4 9.25 4.33 15.07
C ASP A 4 8.44 3.63 13.95
N LEU A 5 9.02 2.59 13.38
CA LEU A 5 8.30 1.69 12.48
C LEU A 5 7.36 0.79 13.33
N ARG A 6 6.06 0.94 13.14
CA ARG A 6 5.03 0.16 13.84
C ARG A 6 4.28 -0.75 12.89
N SER A 7 3.96 -1.96 13.34
CA SER A 7 3.05 -2.84 12.63
C SER A 7 1.61 -2.40 12.89
N LEU A 8 0.85 -2.18 11.82
CA LEU A 8 -0.56 -1.76 11.89
C LEU A 8 -1.47 -2.96 11.68
N SER A 9 -2.66 -2.93 12.30
CA SER A 9 -3.61 -4.03 12.29
C SER A 9 -4.33 -4.16 10.94
N GLU A 10 -4.07 -5.22 10.22
CA GLU A 10 -4.88 -5.66 9.08
C GLU A 10 -6.25 -6.19 9.55
N GLN A 11 -6.32 -6.77 10.74
CA GLN A 11 -7.56 -7.32 11.29
C GLN A 11 -8.61 -6.24 11.54
N GLN A 12 -8.20 -5.06 12.01
CA GLN A 12 -9.14 -3.94 12.18
C GLN A 12 -9.82 -3.60 10.85
N ILE A 13 -9.08 -3.62 9.76
CA ILE A 13 -9.62 -3.36 8.42
C ILE A 13 -10.60 -4.46 8.03
N LEU A 14 -10.24 -5.73 8.22
CA LEU A 14 -11.12 -6.88 7.92
C LEU A 14 -12.45 -6.83 8.66
N ASP A 15 -12.43 -6.40 9.92
CA ASP A 15 -13.61 -6.44 10.80
C ASP A 15 -14.45 -5.17 10.71
N CYS A 16 -13.83 -4.00 10.48
CA CYS A 16 -14.48 -2.70 10.66
C CYS A 16 -14.71 -1.91 9.38
N ASP A 17 -13.92 -2.16 8.32
CA ASP A 17 -14.11 -1.45 7.05
C ASP A 17 -15.38 -1.96 6.34
N LYS A 18 -16.34 -1.03 6.17
CA LYS A 18 -17.63 -1.30 5.50
C LYS A 18 -17.61 -0.99 4.00
N TYR A 19 -16.50 -0.45 3.49
CA TYR A 19 -16.35 -0.13 2.08
C TYR A 19 -15.84 -1.31 1.26
N ASP A 20 -15.20 -2.29 1.92
CA ASP A 20 -14.65 -3.49 1.33
C ASP A 20 -15.37 -4.76 1.79
N ASN A 21 -14.95 -5.92 1.28
CA ASN A 21 -15.66 -7.19 1.48
C ASN A 21 -14.90 -8.15 2.44
N GLY A 22 -14.10 -7.62 3.38
CA GLY A 22 -13.28 -8.40 4.29
C GLY A 22 -12.37 -9.37 3.54
N CYS A 23 -12.37 -10.66 3.90
CA CYS A 23 -11.55 -11.70 3.25
C CYS A 23 -11.90 -11.98 1.78
N LYS A 24 -12.97 -11.40 1.25
CA LYS A 24 -13.32 -11.51 -0.18
C LYS A 24 -12.65 -10.46 -1.06
N GLY A 25 -11.83 -9.60 -0.47
CA GLY A 25 -11.02 -8.60 -1.15
C GLY A 25 -11.55 -7.18 -1.02
N GLY A 26 -10.72 -6.24 -1.47
CA GLY A 26 -10.96 -4.81 -1.34
C GLY A 26 -10.04 -3.97 -2.23
N LEU A 27 -10.04 -2.68 -1.97
CA LEU A 27 -9.21 -1.68 -2.64
C LEU A 27 -8.46 -0.83 -1.61
N ALA A 28 -7.16 -0.63 -1.79
CA ALA A 28 -6.35 0.20 -0.90
C ALA A 28 -6.97 1.60 -0.67
N ALA A 29 -7.51 2.21 -1.72
CA ALA A 29 -8.19 3.50 -1.62
C ALA A 29 -9.41 3.50 -0.66
N ARG A 30 -10.11 2.37 -0.52
CA ARG A 30 -11.22 2.23 0.42
C ARG A 30 -10.73 2.08 1.85
N VAL A 31 -9.63 1.34 2.05
CA VAL A 31 -8.94 1.28 3.34
C VAL A 31 -8.48 2.67 3.79
N TYR A 32 -7.89 3.46 2.88
CA TYR A 32 -7.51 4.85 3.19
C TYR A 32 -8.73 5.71 3.54
N LYS A 33 -9.85 5.53 2.81
CA LYS A 33 -11.11 6.20 3.12
C LYS A 33 -11.63 5.82 4.51
N TYR A 34 -11.54 4.55 4.88
CA TYR A 34 -11.88 4.08 6.22
C TYR A 34 -11.00 4.74 7.28
N ALA A 35 -9.66 4.68 7.12
CA ALA A 35 -8.70 5.22 8.07
C ALA A 35 -8.79 6.76 8.22
N SER A 36 -9.15 7.49 7.14
CA SER A 36 -9.35 8.94 7.18
C SER A 36 -10.73 9.36 7.66
N SER A 37 -11.65 8.42 7.88
CA SER A 37 -12.99 8.75 8.36
C SER A 37 -12.96 9.25 9.81
N SER A 38 -14.00 10.00 10.19
CA SER A 38 -14.16 10.50 11.55
C SER A 38 -15.44 9.96 12.18
N THR A 39 -15.35 9.57 13.44
CA THR A 39 -16.51 9.19 14.25
C THR A 39 -16.48 9.98 15.55
N GLY A 40 -17.53 10.75 15.82
CA GLY A 40 -17.59 11.57 17.02
C GLY A 40 -16.51 12.68 17.06
N GLY A 41 -16.04 13.17 15.91
CA GLY A 41 -15.01 14.19 15.81
C GLY A 41 -13.56 13.68 15.98
N LYS A 42 -13.36 12.37 16.11
CA LYS A 42 -12.02 11.75 16.16
C LYS A 42 -11.76 10.95 14.90
N HIS A 43 -10.54 10.99 14.38
CA HIS A 43 -10.11 10.12 13.29
C HIS A 43 -10.17 8.65 13.72
N VAL A 44 -10.61 7.78 12.80
CA VAL A 44 -10.65 6.33 13.04
C VAL A 44 -9.23 5.80 13.12
N GLY A 45 -8.35 6.16 12.18
CA GLY A 45 -6.97 5.68 12.13
C GLY A 45 -6.85 4.16 12.08
N ILE A 46 -5.65 3.66 12.27
CA ILE A 46 -5.37 2.21 12.36
C ILE A 46 -4.62 1.94 13.67
N ALA A 47 -5.05 0.93 14.40
CA ALA A 47 -4.43 0.45 15.65
C ALA A 47 -3.13 -0.32 15.38
N ASN A 48 -2.33 -0.53 16.44
CA ASN A 48 -1.21 -1.47 16.39
C ASN A 48 -1.69 -2.90 16.19
N GLU A 49 -0.87 -3.70 15.50
CA GLU A 49 -1.07 -5.15 15.36
C GLU A 49 -1.15 -5.87 16.72
N GLU A 50 -0.37 -5.44 17.71
CA GLU A 50 -0.38 -6.02 19.06
C GLU A 50 -1.72 -5.83 19.78
N GLU A 51 -2.42 -4.70 19.54
CA GLU A 51 -3.73 -4.40 20.15
C GLU A 51 -4.88 -5.07 19.41
N TYR A 52 -4.70 -5.31 18.12
CA TYR A 52 -5.72 -5.90 17.25
C TYR A 52 -5.07 -6.93 16.30
N PRO A 53 -4.65 -8.10 16.83
CA PRO A 53 -3.86 -9.06 16.08
C PRO A 53 -4.64 -9.75 14.97
N TYR A 54 -3.92 -10.12 13.91
CA TYR A 54 -4.46 -10.79 12.73
C TYR A 54 -4.97 -12.20 13.05
N LEU A 55 -6.19 -12.52 12.62
CA LEU A 55 -6.88 -13.79 12.92
C LEU A 55 -7.18 -14.62 11.67
N ASP A 56 -6.82 -14.15 10.48
CA ASP A 56 -7.07 -14.80 9.19
C ASP A 56 -8.56 -15.13 8.91
N LYS A 57 -9.45 -14.36 9.49
CA LYS A 57 -10.91 -14.46 9.30
C LYS A 57 -11.58 -13.14 9.65
N THR A 58 -12.71 -12.83 9.01
CA THR A 58 -13.53 -11.69 9.41
C THR A 58 -14.18 -11.98 10.75
N GLY A 59 -14.06 -11.05 11.69
CA GLY A 59 -14.65 -11.06 13.01
C GLY A 59 -15.66 -9.94 13.21
N THR A 60 -15.97 -9.66 14.48
CA THR A 60 -16.80 -8.52 14.87
C THR A 60 -15.92 -7.31 15.13
N CYS A 61 -16.23 -6.17 14.51
CA CYS A 61 -15.53 -4.93 14.77
C CYS A 61 -15.56 -4.56 16.25
N LYS A 62 -14.39 -4.42 16.86
CA LYS A 62 -14.23 -4.06 18.27
C LYS A 62 -14.51 -2.56 18.54
N GLY A 63 -14.80 -1.78 17.46
CA GLY A 63 -15.14 -0.37 17.55
C GLY A 63 -14.01 0.50 18.08
N ASN A 64 -14.36 1.68 18.60
CA ASN A 64 -13.41 2.66 19.14
C ASN A 64 -12.81 2.26 20.52
N SER A 65 -13.02 1.05 20.98
CA SER A 65 -12.42 0.54 22.23
C SER A 65 -10.96 0.11 22.07
N ILE A 66 -10.42 0.24 20.87
CA ILE A 66 -9.03 -0.10 20.58
C ILE A 66 -8.22 1.18 20.71
N GLY A 67 -7.41 1.23 21.78
CA GLY A 67 -6.47 2.32 22.07
C GLY A 67 -7.11 3.72 22.04
N ALA A 68 -6.86 4.55 23.04
CA ALA A 68 -7.43 5.90 23.10
C ALA A 68 -6.98 6.78 21.92
N ASP A 69 -5.89 6.41 21.24
CA ASP A 69 -5.32 7.14 20.11
C ASP A 69 -4.92 6.16 18.99
N PRO A 70 -5.38 6.38 17.75
CA PRO A 70 -4.92 5.61 16.60
C PRO A 70 -3.43 5.87 16.40
N VAL A 71 -2.69 4.79 16.13
CA VAL A 71 -1.24 4.86 15.91
C VAL A 71 -0.91 5.64 14.64
N THR A 72 -1.83 5.64 13.69
CA THR A 72 -1.65 6.30 12.40
C THR A 72 -2.87 7.12 12.06
N ILE A 73 -2.64 8.41 11.81
CA ILE A 73 -3.64 9.33 11.28
C ILE A 73 -3.45 9.42 9.77
N VAL A 74 -4.55 9.22 9.04
CA VAL A 74 -4.63 9.40 7.60
C VAL A 74 -5.63 10.51 7.34
N ASP A 75 -5.19 11.61 6.74
CA ASP A 75 -6.06 12.75 6.41
C ASP A 75 -6.78 12.56 5.08
N GLY A 76 -6.23 11.73 4.21
CA GLY A 76 -6.81 11.42 2.92
C GLY A 76 -5.93 10.51 2.07
N TYR A 77 -6.27 10.41 0.81
CA TYR A 77 -5.52 9.64 -0.17
C TYR A 77 -5.61 10.28 -1.55
N GLU A 78 -4.64 9.95 -2.39
CA GLU A 78 -4.60 10.39 -3.78
C GLU A 78 -4.41 9.20 -4.71
N PHE A 79 -4.99 9.29 -5.90
CA PHE A 79 -4.66 8.41 -7.02
C PHE A 79 -3.52 9.03 -7.82
N VAL A 80 -2.55 8.20 -8.17
CA VAL A 80 -1.56 8.58 -9.18
C VAL A 80 -2.22 8.50 -10.55
N PRO A 81 -1.94 9.44 -11.48
CA PRO A 81 -2.46 9.37 -12.84
C PRO A 81 -2.23 8.00 -13.47
N SER A 82 -3.33 7.36 -13.90
CA SER A 82 -3.29 6.05 -14.53
C SER A 82 -2.46 6.05 -15.80
N ASN A 83 -1.77 4.93 -16.05
CA ASN A 83 -0.97 4.73 -17.26
C ASN A 83 0.21 5.71 -17.40
N SER A 84 0.72 6.26 -16.30
CA SER A 84 1.89 7.14 -16.25
C SER A 84 2.98 6.58 -15.33
N GLU A 85 3.97 5.90 -15.87
CA GLU A 85 5.14 5.44 -15.09
C GLU A 85 5.95 6.60 -14.51
N ILE A 86 5.93 7.76 -15.16
CA ILE A 86 6.64 8.96 -14.69
C ILE A 86 5.98 9.46 -13.40
N ASP A 87 4.65 9.58 -13.38
CA ASP A 87 3.94 10.05 -12.18
C ASP A 87 3.97 9.01 -11.07
N LEU A 88 3.95 7.71 -11.41
CA LEU A 88 4.16 6.64 -10.45
C LEU A 88 5.56 6.74 -9.82
N ALA A 89 6.61 6.98 -10.59
CA ALA A 89 7.96 7.17 -10.06
C ALA A 89 8.07 8.40 -9.15
N ARG A 90 7.42 9.52 -9.51
CA ARG A 90 7.34 10.71 -8.68
C ARG A 90 6.62 10.46 -7.35
N ALA A 91 5.55 9.66 -7.37
CA ALA A 91 4.83 9.27 -6.16
C ALA A 91 5.70 8.38 -5.27
N VAL A 92 6.33 7.35 -5.83
CA VAL A 92 7.21 6.41 -5.08
C VAL A 92 8.45 7.11 -4.51
N ALA A 93 8.96 8.17 -5.16
CA ALA A 93 10.04 8.97 -4.62
C ALA A 93 9.68 9.69 -3.30
N ARG A 94 8.38 9.88 -3.01
CA ARG A 94 7.87 10.50 -1.79
C ARG A 94 7.50 9.50 -0.71
N GLY A 95 7.22 8.25 -1.08
CA GLY A 95 6.85 7.19 -0.14
C GLY A 95 6.26 5.96 -0.83
N PRO A 96 5.92 4.91 -0.08
CA PRO A 96 5.31 3.71 -0.61
C PRO A 96 3.98 3.99 -1.31
N VAL A 97 3.73 3.28 -2.42
CA VAL A 97 2.52 3.42 -3.23
C VAL A 97 1.85 2.05 -3.38
N SER A 98 0.59 1.95 -3.01
CA SER A 98 -0.22 0.76 -3.28
C SER A 98 -0.57 0.66 -4.75
N VAL A 99 -0.41 -0.52 -5.31
CA VAL A 99 -0.70 -0.84 -6.71
C VAL A 99 -1.52 -2.12 -6.82
N ARG A 100 -2.17 -2.28 -7.96
CA ARG A 100 -2.81 -3.54 -8.32
C ARG A 100 -2.14 -4.13 -9.54
N VAL A 101 -2.02 -5.44 -9.54
CA VAL A 101 -1.41 -6.20 -10.64
C VAL A 101 -2.27 -7.40 -11.01
N GLN A 102 -2.03 -7.96 -12.18
CA GLN A 102 -2.48 -9.31 -12.46
C GLN A 102 -1.49 -10.31 -11.87
N SER A 103 -1.92 -11.01 -10.83
CA SER A 103 -1.27 -12.22 -10.34
C SER A 103 -1.71 -13.43 -11.18
N GLY A 104 -0.76 -14.23 -11.58
CA GLY A 104 -0.94 -15.50 -12.28
C GLY A 104 0.27 -16.39 -12.05
N ASP A 105 0.32 -17.54 -12.71
CA ASP A 105 1.34 -18.58 -12.48
C ASP A 105 2.77 -18.05 -12.54
N GLY A 106 3.07 -17.16 -13.49
CA GLY A 106 4.41 -16.56 -13.61
C GLY A 106 4.82 -15.73 -12.39
N LEU A 107 3.89 -14.95 -11.83
CA LEU A 107 4.15 -14.18 -10.62
C LEU A 107 4.24 -15.07 -9.38
N GLN A 108 3.37 -16.08 -9.29
CA GLN A 108 3.38 -17.03 -8.16
C GLN A 108 4.67 -17.85 -8.10
N ALA A 109 5.21 -18.24 -9.26
CA ALA A 109 6.45 -19.00 -9.39
C ALA A 109 7.72 -18.15 -9.32
N TYR A 110 7.62 -16.82 -9.06
CA TYR A 110 8.78 -15.95 -8.99
C TYR A 110 9.68 -16.30 -7.81
N THR A 111 10.98 -16.48 -8.06
CA THR A 111 11.99 -16.80 -7.04
C THR A 111 13.11 -15.76 -6.96
N GLY A 112 13.24 -14.90 -7.97
CA GLY A 112 14.28 -13.86 -7.98
C GLY A 112 14.59 -13.30 -9.37
N GLY A 113 15.43 -12.26 -9.41
CA GLY A 113 15.82 -11.55 -10.62
C GLY A 113 14.80 -10.46 -11.04
N ILE A 114 14.99 -9.85 -12.20
CA ILE A 114 14.03 -8.88 -12.72
C ILE A 114 12.91 -9.63 -13.44
N PHE A 115 11.71 -9.62 -12.85
CA PHE A 115 10.52 -10.22 -13.43
C PHE A 115 10.09 -9.47 -14.69
N LYS A 116 9.88 -10.21 -15.78
CA LYS A 116 9.55 -9.68 -17.11
C LYS A 116 8.23 -10.24 -17.64
N GLY A 117 7.46 -10.94 -16.81
CA GLY A 117 6.26 -11.68 -17.19
C GLY A 117 6.55 -13.18 -17.42
N PRO A 118 5.60 -13.94 -17.97
CA PRO A 118 4.34 -13.47 -18.52
C PRO A 118 3.30 -13.07 -17.46
N CYS A 119 2.48 -12.07 -17.78
CA CYS A 119 1.27 -11.71 -17.06
C CYS A 119 0.36 -10.88 -17.99
N GLY A 120 -0.94 -10.88 -17.70
CA GLY A 120 -1.89 -10.00 -18.37
C GLY A 120 -2.12 -8.69 -17.59
N LYS A 121 -3.30 -8.09 -17.77
CA LYS A 121 -3.64 -6.78 -17.19
C LYS A 121 -4.98 -6.80 -16.44
N LYS A 122 -5.51 -7.97 -16.09
CA LYS A 122 -6.72 -8.12 -15.26
C LYS A 122 -6.33 -8.04 -13.79
N LEU A 123 -6.50 -6.86 -13.19
CA LEU A 123 -6.08 -6.59 -11.82
C LEU A 123 -6.84 -7.46 -10.82
N ASN A 124 -6.14 -8.34 -10.12
CA ASN A 124 -6.69 -9.29 -9.16
C ASN A 124 -5.87 -9.42 -7.87
N HIS A 125 -4.75 -8.69 -7.75
CA HIS A 125 -3.87 -8.76 -6.59
C HIS A 125 -3.35 -7.37 -6.23
N ALA A 126 -3.20 -7.07 -4.92
CA ALA A 126 -2.66 -5.83 -4.41
C ALA A 126 -1.22 -6.04 -3.91
N MET A 127 -0.36 -5.06 -4.17
CA MET A 127 1.03 -5.03 -3.72
C MET A 127 1.43 -3.59 -3.38
N THR A 128 2.62 -3.39 -2.82
CA THR A 128 3.13 -2.05 -2.50
C THR A 128 4.49 -1.81 -3.14
N ILE A 129 4.60 -0.78 -3.99
CA ILE A 129 5.90 -0.32 -4.48
C ILE A 129 6.58 0.44 -3.35
N VAL A 130 7.81 0.04 -3.00
CA VAL A 130 8.61 0.64 -1.93
C VAL A 130 9.86 1.35 -2.46
N GLY A 131 10.14 1.23 -3.75
CA GLY A 131 11.28 1.88 -4.38
C GLY A 131 11.39 1.54 -5.87
N TYR A 132 12.36 2.13 -6.53
CA TYR A 132 12.62 1.86 -7.94
C TYR A 132 14.06 2.17 -8.35
N THR A 133 14.44 1.62 -9.49
CA THR A 133 15.61 2.00 -10.27
C THR A 133 15.18 2.44 -11.68
N PRO A 134 16.06 2.91 -12.54
CA PRO A 134 15.69 3.14 -13.95
C PRO A 134 15.10 1.91 -14.65
N SER A 135 15.43 0.68 -14.22
CA SER A 135 15.10 -0.58 -14.90
C SER A 135 13.96 -1.37 -14.26
N TYR A 136 13.67 -1.18 -12.98
CA TYR A 136 12.66 -1.98 -12.28
C TYR A 136 12.05 -1.26 -11.07
N TRP A 137 10.86 -1.69 -10.69
CA TRP A 137 10.19 -1.40 -9.44
C TRP A 137 10.60 -2.41 -8.37
N ILE A 138 10.78 -1.96 -7.14
CA ILE A 138 10.93 -2.83 -5.95
C ILE A 138 9.56 -2.89 -5.28
N VAL A 139 8.97 -4.07 -5.27
CA VAL A 139 7.57 -4.25 -4.86
C VAL A 139 7.49 -5.25 -3.72
N LYS A 140 6.88 -4.84 -2.61
CA LYS A 140 6.58 -5.69 -1.46
C LYS A 140 5.29 -6.46 -1.74
N ASN A 141 5.32 -7.77 -1.51
CA ASN A 141 4.17 -8.67 -1.58
C ASN A 141 3.70 -9.07 -0.17
N SER A 142 2.58 -9.79 -0.09
CA SER A 142 1.97 -10.30 1.15
C SER A 142 1.95 -11.83 1.25
N TRP A 143 2.80 -12.53 0.49
CA TRP A 143 2.86 -14.00 0.47
C TRP A 143 3.94 -14.60 1.38
N GLY A 144 4.45 -13.80 2.32
CA GLY A 144 5.48 -14.19 3.28
C GLY A 144 6.90 -14.04 2.74
N VAL A 145 7.87 -14.15 3.64
CA VAL A 145 9.31 -13.96 3.34
C VAL A 145 9.91 -15.09 2.51
N TRP A 146 9.24 -16.24 2.42
CA TRP A 146 9.70 -17.39 1.63
C TRP A 146 9.42 -17.25 0.14
N TRP A 147 8.56 -16.31 -0.25
CA TRP A 147 8.27 -16.03 -1.64
C TRP A 147 9.23 -14.97 -2.20
N GLY A 148 9.67 -15.18 -3.45
CA GLY A 148 10.47 -14.22 -4.19
C GLY A 148 11.80 -13.89 -3.49
N GLU A 149 12.13 -12.61 -3.45
CA GLU A 149 13.33 -12.09 -2.81
C GLU A 149 12.97 -11.59 -1.39
N ASN A 150 12.86 -12.49 -0.43
CA ASN A 150 12.45 -12.22 0.95
C ASN A 150 11.08 -11.49 1.05
N GLY A 151 10.12 -11.91 0.27
CA GLY A 151 8.78 -11.29 0.19
C GLY A 151 8.66 -10.14 -0.80
N TYR A 152 9.74 -9.84 -1.55
CA TYR A 152 9.78 -8.79 -2.55
C TYR A 152 9.96 -9.33 -3.97
N ILE A 153 9.62 -8.50 -4.95
CA ILE A 153 9.83 -8.76 -6.37
C ILE A 153 10.40 -7.51 -7.04
N ARG A 154 11.33 -7.70 -7.98
CA ARG A 154 11.78 -6.66 -8.89
C ARG A 154 11.02 -6.77 -10.21
N MET A 155 10.11 -5.85 -10.48
CA MET A 155 9.28 -5.84 -11.70
C MET A 155 9.84 -4.86 -12.72
N ARG A 156 10.05 -5.32 -13.97
CA ARG A 156 10.62 -4.48 -15.05
C ARG A 156 9.81 -3.21 -15.29
N ARG A 157 10.48 -2.07 -15.46
CA ARG A 157 9.91 -0.79 -15.88
C ARG A 157 10.00 -0.61 -17.40
N GLY A 158 9.21 0.32 -17.93
CA GLY A 158 9.21 0.66 -19.35
C GLY A 158 8.69 -0.46 -20.25
N ALA A 159 7.86 -1.37 -19.70
CA ALA A 159 7.39 -2.56 -20.39
C ALA A 159 5.87 -2.54 -20.56
N ASP A 160 5.39 -3.27 -21.57
CA ASP A 160 3.98 -3.60 -21.80
C ASP A 160 3.05 -2.38 -22.02
N GLY A 161 3.60 -1.29 -22.56
CA GLY A 161 2.87 -0.07 -22.89
C GLY A 161 2.42 0.70 -21.63
N PRO A 162 1.44 1.62 -21.77
CA PRO A 162 1.10 2.57 -20.70
C PRO A 162 0.67 1.92 -19.39
N ALA A 163 0.03 0.75 -19.44
CA ALA A 163 -0.43 0.05 -18.24
C ALA A 163 0.71 -0.55 -17.39
N GLY A 164 1.93 -0.63 -17.95
CA GLY A 164 3.06 -1.25 -17.30
C GLY A 164 2.95 -2.78 -17.19
N LEU A 165 4.01 -3.40 -16.70
CA LEU A 165 4.06 -4.86 -16.52
C LEU A 165 2.95 -5.31 -15.56
N CYS A 166 2.18 -6.32 -15.94
CA CYS A 166 1.04 -6.85 -15.18
C CYS A 166 -0.05 -5.81 -14.83
N GLY A 167 -0.07 -4.65 -15.49
CA GLY A 167 -1.03 -3.59 -15.20
C GLY A 167 -0.68 -2.69 -14.00
N ILE A 168 0.55 -2.74 -13.49
CA ILE A 168 1.00 -2.07 -12.26
C ILE A 168 0.76 -0.55 -12.24
N VAL A 169 0.67 0.09 -13.42
CA VAL A 169 0.50 1.55 -13.55
C VAL A 169 -0.97 1.96 -13.70
N ARG A 170 -1.92 1.02 -13.57
CA ARG A 170 -3.34 1.32 -13.86
C ARG A 170 -4.08 2.00 -12.72
N GLU A 171 -3.86 1.56 -11.48
CA GLU A 171 -4.63 2.02 -10.32
C GLU A 171 -3.72 2.26 -9.08
N PRO A 172 -2.66 3.07 -9.20
CA PRO A 172 -1.82 3.35 -8.05
C PRO A 172 -2.48 4.38 -7.13
N SER A 173 -2.30 4.22 -5.82
CA SER A 173 -2.80 5.16 -4.81
C SER A 173 -1.92 5.18 -3.57
N TYR A 174 -1.94 6.27 -2.82
CA TYR A 174 -1.21 6.42 -1.57
C TYR A 174 -1.98 7.28 -0.56
N PRO A 175 -1.85 7.01 0.75
CA PRO A 175 -2.41 7.86 1.79
C PRO A 175 -1.49 9.06 2.04
N PHE A 176 -2.05 10.14 2.62
CA PHE A 176 -1.28 11.29 3.11
C PHE A 176 -1.76 11.75 4.48
N SER A 177 -0.88 12.47 5.21
CA SER A 177 -1.21 13.16 6.44
C SER A 177 -0.70 14.60 6.39
N TYR A 178 -1.48 15.56 6.91
CA TYR A 178 -1.10 16.96 7.00
C TYR A 178 -0.11 17.25 8.13
N ILE A 179 0.07 16.34 9.07
CA ILE A 179 1.03 16.49 10.17
C ILE A 179 2.46 16.70 9.64
N ASP A 180 2.78 16.13 8.49
CA ASP A 180 4.09 16.28 7.84
C ASP A 180 4.30 17.66 7.18
N ARG A 181 3.25 18.48 7.01
CA ARG A 181 3.35 19.79 6.32
C ARG A 181 3.69 20.97 7.23
N ASN A 182 3.52 20.81 8.55
CA ASN A 182 3.75 21.92 9.51
C ASN A 182 5.11 21.84 10.21
N ASP A 183 5.93 20.84 9.93
CA ASP A 183 7.31 20.80 10.42
C ASP A 183 8.24 21.53 9.43
N SER A 184 8.20 22.87 9.49
CA SER A 184 9.06 23.77 8.72
C SER A 184 10.56 23.57 8.98
N SER A 185 10.95 22.75 9.95
CA SER A 185 12.34 22.38 10.21
C SER A 185 12.88 21.33 9.21
N LYS A 186 12.01 20.67 8.42
CA LYS A 186 12.39 19.61 7.45
C LYS A 186 12.31 20.01 5.98
N GLU A 187 11.83 21.22 5.68
CA GLU A 187 11.76 21.69 4.28
C GLU A 187 13.13 21.84 3.59
N ASN A 188 14.23 21.85 4.34
CA ASN A 188 15.59 22.02 3.81
C ASN A 188 16.39 20.74 3.58
N GLN A 189 15.81 19.54 3.75
CA GLN A 189 16.55 18.29 3.57
C GLN A 189 16.02 17.36 2.45
N GLN A 190 15.01 17.74 1.68
CA GLN A 190 14.47 16.91 0.60
C GLN A 190 14.83 17.38 -0.82
N ILE A 191 15.80 18.25 -0.95
CA ILE A 191 16.42 18.52 -2.24
C ILE A 191 17.84 17.96 -2.16
N TYR A 192 18.15 16.98 -2.95
CA TYR A 192 19.41 16.21 -3.12
C TYR A 192 19.44 14.84 -2.40
N HIS A 193 19.03 13.80 -3.12
CA HIS A 193 19.88 12.67 -3.54
C HIS A 193 19.09 11.76 -4.48
#